data_c120d957089a9d3e31905c8fec2c6fd6
#
_entry.id   c120d957089a9d3e31905c8fec2c6fd6
#
_cell.length_a   1.000
_cell.length_b   1.000
_cell.length_c   1.000
_cell.angle_alpha   90.00
_cell.angle_beta   90.00
_cell.angle_gamma   90.00
#
_symmetry.space_group_name_H-M   'P 1'
#
loop_
_entity.id
_entity.type
_entity.pdbx_description
1 polymer ?
#
loop_
_entity_poly.entity_id
_entity_poly.type
_entity_poly.pdbx_seq_one_letter_code
_entity_poly.pdbx_strand_id
1 'polypeptide(L)'
;VGVLWRLEGIDIPNPNHFARRGSTGGGISIINASLLDNSDFSTGAFAAEYGNALSAVFDLKFRKGNNEKKEFTAKAGMLGLEFATEGPFSNKKNSSYLFNYRYSTLGILNKMGVYLVGKNVSNTYQDINFNFSIPTAKAGIFTVFGLGGISKEERVIEKDTSLWKFRN
;
A
#
# COMPACT_ATOMS: atom_id res chain seq x y z
N VAL A 1 12.45 -0.86 -13.06
CA VAL A 1 12.13 0.26 -13.95
C VAL A 1 11.34 -0.29 -15.12
N GLY A 2 10.24 0.37 -15.52
CA GLY A 2 9.41 -0.08 -16.63
C GLY A 2 8.02 -0.58 -16.25
N VAL A 3 7.70 -0.71 -14.97
CA VAL A 3 6.34 -0.93 -14.48
C VAL A 3 5.69 0.42 -14.20
N LEU A 4 4.53 0.64 -14.79
CA LEU A 4 3.67 1.78 -14.52
C LEU A 4 2.67 1.42 -13.43
N TRP A 5 2.58 2.28 -12.44
CA TRP A 5 1.55 2.22 -11.41
C TRP A 5 0.60 3.40 -11.61
N ARG A 6 -0.66 3.10 -11.79
CA ARG A 6 -1.74 4.08 -11.95
C ARG A 6 -2.81 3.82 -10.90
N LEU A 7 -3.26 4.84 -10.24
CA LEU A 7 -4.36 4.77 -9.27
C LEU A 7 -5.41 5.81 -9.63
N GLU A 8 -6.65 5.38 -9.82
CA GLU A 8 -7.77 6.24 -10.24
C GLU A 8 -7.44 7.08 -11.49
N GLY A 9 -6.69 6.50 -12.44
CA GLY A 9 -6.27 7.18 -13.67
C GLY A 9 -5.06 8.11 -13.52
N ILE A 10 -4.45 8.21 -12.34
CA ILE A 10 -3.28 9.05 -12.07
C ILE A 10 -2.04 8.17 -11.92
N ASP A 11 -0.98 8.48 -12.67
CA ASP A 11 0.30 7.79 -12.54
C ASP A 11 0.93 8.10 -11.18
N ILE A 12 1.27 7.07 -10.42
CA ILE A 12 1.87 7.17 -9.10
C ILE A 12 3.27 6.54 -9.09
N PRO A 13 4.17 6.98 -8.20
CA PRO A 13 5.42 6.29 -7.98
C PRO A 13 5.17 4.88 -7.42
N ASN A 14 6.21 4.04 -7.39
CA ASN A 14 6.14 2.69 -6.83
C ASN A 14 5.49 2.69 -5.43
N PRO A 15 4.29 2.11 -5.25
CA PRO A 15 3.53 2.18 -4.00
C PRO A 15 3.91 1.06 -3.04
N ASN A 16 5.19 0.77 -2.90
CA ASN A 16 5.66 -0.28 -2.00
C ASN A 16 6.57 0.28 -0.92
N HIS A 17 6.39 -0.20 0.31
CA HIS A 17 7.35 0.00 1.40
C HIS A 17 8.66 -0.70 1.07
N PHE A 18 9.77 -0.13 1.54
CA PHE A 18 11.13 -0.68 1.39
C PHE A 18 11.57 -0.87 -0.08
N ALA A 19 10.93 -0.15 -1.00
CA ALA A 19 11.33 -0.16 -2.40
C ALA A 19 12.72 0.47 -2.56
N ARG A 20 13.61 -0.21 -3.27
CA ARG A 20 14.95 0.30 -3.60
C ARG A 20 14.86 1.21 -4.82
N ARG A 21 15.75 2.20 -4.90
CA ARG A 21 15.86 3.05 -6.10
C ARG A 21 16.08 2.17 -7.33
N GLY A 22 15.29 2.41 -8.38
CA GLY A 22 15.35 1.65 -9.63
C GLY A 22 14.69 0.27 -9.57
N SER A 23 14.05 -0.10 -8.45
CA SER A 23 13.24 -1.31 -8.34
C SER A 23 11.78 -1.01 -8.61
N THR A 24 11.10 -1.97 -9.22
CA THR A 24 9.65 -1.94 -9.46
C THR A 24 8.87 -2.71 -8.40
N GLY A 25 9.56 -3.47 -7.58
CA GLY A 25 8.99 -4.28 -6.51
C GLY A 25 9.26 -3.71 -5.12
N GLY A 26 8.62 -4.31 -4.13
CA GLY A 26 8.81 -4.11 -2.70
C GLY A 26 8.10 -5.23 -1.96
N GLY A 27 8.51 -5.49 -0.72
CA GLY A 27 7.97 -6.62 0.04
C GLY A 27 6.55 -6.41 0.54
N ILE A 28 6.12 -5.15 0.70
CA ILE A 28 4.83 -4.79 1.29
C ILE A 28 4.27 -3.58 0.55
N SER A 29 3.09 -3.72 -0.03
CA SER A 29 2.42 -2.60 -0.70
C SER A 29 1.84 -1.61 0.32
N ILE A 30 1.95 -0.31 0.03
CA ILE A 30 1.24 0.75 0.75
C ILE A 30 -0.26 0.64 0.45
N ILE A 31 -0.62 0.23 -0.76
CA ILE A 31 -2.01 0.04 -1.16
C ILE A 31 -2.55 -1.26 -0.55
N ASN A 32 -3.64 -1.14 0.18
CA ASN A 32 -4.31 -2.31 0.74
C ASN A 32 -5.26 -2.93 -0.29
N ALA A 33 -5.04 -4.19 -0.61
CA ALA A 33 -5.87 -4.92 -1.58
C ALA A 33 -7.36 -4.99 -1.20
N SER A 34 -7.71 -4.92 0.10
CA SER A 34 -9.12 -4.91 0.55
C SER A 34 -9.89 -3.65 0.15
N LEU A 35 -9.18 -2.60 -0.28
CA LEU A 35 -9.75 -1.34 -0.72
C LEU A 35 -9.86 -1.24 -2.24
N LEU A 36 -9.34 -2.21 -2.99
CA LEU A 36 -9.35 -2.20 -4.44
C LEU A 36 -10.66 -2.76 -4.99
N ASP A 37 -11.11 -2.15 -6.05
CA ASP A 37 -12.16 -2.65 -6.96
C ASP A 37 -11.50 -3.40 -8.11
N ASN A 38 -12.25 -3.70 -9.16
CA ASN A 38 -11.75 -4.28 -10.40
C ASN A 38 -10.58 -3.44 -10.92
N SER A 39 -9.40 -4.03 -10.87
CA SER A 39 -8.15 -3.41 -11.24
C SER A 39 -7.49 -4.23 -12.33
N ASP A 40 -6.84 -3.56 -13.28
CA ASP A 40 -6.24 -4.20 -14.43
C ASP A 40 -4.74 -4.38 -14.23
N PHE A 41 -4.26 -5.55 -14.61
CA PHE A 41 -2.85 -5.87 -14.72
C PHE A 41 -2.52 -6.33 -16.13
N SER A 42 -1.64 -5.60 -16.80
CA SER A 42 -1.25 -5.89 -18.19
C SER A 42 0.27 -6.06 -18.31
N THR A 43 0.68 -7.05 -19.11
CA THR A 43 2.08 -7.30 -19.46
C THR A 43 2.21 -7.31 -20.98
N GLY A 44 2.88 -6.34 -21.55
CA GLY A 44 3.04 -6.20 -23.01
C GLY A 44 1.76 -5.72 -23.71
N ALA A 45 1.90 -5.26 -24.94
CA ALA A 45 0.82 -4.78 -25.81
C ALA A 45 -0.10 -3.73 -25.13
N PHE A 46 0.49 -2.75 -24.46
CA PHE A 46 -0.25 -1.73 -23.74
C PHE A 46 -1.05 -0.82 -24.69
N ALA A 47 -2.20 -0.37 -24.22
CA ALA A 47 -2.93 0.70 -24.90
C ALA A 47 -2.08 1.98 -24.98
N ALA A 48 -2.33 2.81 -25.99
CA ALA A 48 -1.53 4.02 -26.23
C ALA A 48 -1.53 5.03 -25.07
N GLU A 49 -2.53 4.96 -24.21
CA GLU A 49 -2.64 5.80 -23.00
C GLU A 49 -1.56 5.50 -21.93
N TYR A 50 -0.89 4.34 -21.99
CA TYR A 50 0.15 3.94 -21.06
C TYR A 50 1.56 4.23 -21.60
N GLY A 51 1.82 5.48 -21.95
CA GLY A 51 3.04 5.91 -22.66
C GLY A 51 4.35 5.66 -21.92
N ASN A 52 4.34 5.48 -20.59
CA ASN A 52 5.54 5.27 -19.77
C ASN A 52 5.74 3.81 -19.31
N ALA A 53 4.96 2.88 -19.82
CA ALA A 53 5.07 1.48 -19.47
C ALA A 53 6.03 0.75 -20.42
N LEU A 54 6.98 -0.01 -19.86
CA LEU A 54 7.91 -0.84 -20.63
C LEU A 54 7.68 -2.34 -20.41
N SER A 55 7.27 -2.75 -19.20
CA SER A 55 7.17 -4.17 -18.84
C SER A 55 5.82 -4.57 -18.28
N ALA A 56 5.17 -3.71 -17.52
CA ALA A 56 3.86 -3.97 -16.95
C ALA A 56 3.13 -2.68 -16.59
N VAL A 57 1.80 -2.76 -16.52
CA VAL A 57 0.90 -1.72 -16.04
C VAL A 57 0.03 -2.30 -14.95
N PHE A 58 -0.04 -1.62 -13.82
CA PHE A 58 -1.06 -1.79 -12.80
C PHE A 58 -1.98 -0.58 -12.84
N ASP A 59 -3.20 -0.76 -13.34
CA ASP A 59 -4.25 0.26 -13.29
C ASP A 59 -5.22 -0.10 -12.17
N LEU A 60 -5.07 0.60 -11.05
CA LEU A 60 -5.72 0.31 -9.79
C LEU A 60 -6.88 1.27 -9.56
N LYS A 61 -7.96 0.75 -9.00
CA LYS A 61 -9.14 1.52 -8.64
C LYS A 61 -9.55 1.19 -7.21
N PHE A 62 -9.87 2.22 -6.44
CA PHE A 62 -10.46 2.02 -5.12
C PHE A 62 -11.95 1.68 -5.25
N ARG A 63 -12.40 0.75 -4.43
CA ARG A 63 -13.84 0.53 -4.26
C ARG A 63 -14.49 1.69 -3.50
N LYS A 64 -15.75 1.88 -3.73
CA LYS A 64 -16.55 2.79 -2.92
C LYS A 64 -16.79 2.17 -1.55
N GLY A 65 -16.90 3.02 -0.52
CA GLY A 65 -17.33 2.58 0.79
C GLY A 65 -18.82 2.21 0.80
N ASN A 66 -19.24 1.52 1.85
CA ASN A 66 -20.64 1.19 2.06
C ASN A 66 -21.48 2.48 2.19
N ASN A 67 -22.50 2.66 1.38
CA ASN A 67 -23.36 3.84 1.39
C ASN A 67 -24.67 3.64 2.19
N GLU A 68 -24.87 2.46 2.77
CA GLU A 68 -26.08 2.12 3.53
C GLU A 68 -25.82 2.13 5.03
N LYS A 69 -24.74 1.54 5.48
CA LYS A 69 -24.40 1.37 6.91
C LYS A 69 -22.93 1.63 7.20
N LYS A 70 -22.65 2.00 8.44
CA LYS A 70 -21.28 2.12 8.94
C LYS A 70 -20.73 0.73 9.26
N GLU A 71 -19.52 0.46 8.81
CA GLU A 71 -18.82 -0.79 9.07
C GLU A 71 -17.42 -0.48 9.62
N PHE A 72 -16.99 -1.35 10.54
CA PHE A 72 -15.66 -1.28 11.14
C PHE A 72 -15.00 -2.64 10.98
N THR A 73 -13.78 -2.65 10.52
CA THR A 73 -12.97 -3.86 10.37
C THR A 73 -11.68 -3.69 11.15
N ALA A 74 -11.37 -4.65 12.01
CA ALA A 74 -10.07 -4.76 12.65
C ALA A 74 -9.47 -6.11 12.31
N LYS A 75 -8.23 -6.10 11.81
CA LYS A 75 -7.49 -7.33 11.49
C LYS A 75 -6.15 -7.31 12.22
N ALA A 76 -5.76 -8.45 12.78
CA ALA A 76 -4.45 -8.65 13.35
C ALA A 76 -3.74 -9.77 12.61
N GLY A 77 -2.54 -9.51 12.14
CA GLY A 77 -1.72 -10.46 11.40
C GLY A 77 -0.24 -10.35 11.75
N MET A 78 0.54 -11.28 11.23
CA MET A 78 1.99 -11.32 11.46
C MET A 78 2.71 -10.07 10.91
N LEU A 79 2.18 -9.48 9.85
CA LEU A 79 2.77 -8.31 9.21
C LEU A 79 2.31 -6.98 9.83
N GLY A 80 1.15 -6.96 10.49
CA GLY A 80 0.62 -5.72 11.05
C GLY A 80 -0.78 -5.84 11.63
N LEU A 81 -1.18 -4.74 12.24
CA LEU A 81 -2.55 -4.47 12.64
C LEU A 81 -3.18 -3.58 11.57
N GLU A 82 -4.41 -3.87 11.21
CA GLU A 82 -5.20 -3.12 10.25
C GLU A 82 -6.50 -2.68 10.90
N PHE A 83 -6.84 -1.43 10.70
CA PHE A 83 -8.12 -0.86 11.05
C PHE A 83 -8.74 -0.21 9.82
N ALA A 84 -9.96 -0.58 9.50
CA ALA A 84 -10.71 0.04 8.42
C ALA A 84 -12.10 0.47 8.91
N THR A 85 -12.59 1.56 8.36
CA THR A 85 -13.96 2.02 8.57
C THR A 85 -14.53 2.54 7.27
N GLU A 86 -15.79 2.24 7.06
CA GLU A 86 -16.53 2.73 5.92
C GLU A 86 -17.98 3.02 6.29
N GLY A 87 -18.63 3.85 5.50
CA GLY A 87 -20.03 4.19 5.75
C GLY A 87 -20.51 5.38 4.95
N PRO A 88 -21.79 5.72 5.07
CA PRO A 88 -22.37 6.90 4.43
C PRO A 88 -21.93 8.18 5.16
N PHE A 89 -21.61 9.23 4.38
CA PHE A 89 -21.53 10.60 4.94
C PHE A 89 -22.92 11.17 5.24
N SER A 90 -23.91 10.77 4.44
CA SER A 90 -25.27 11.22 4.58
C SER A 90 -26.24 10.20 4.00
N ASN A 91 -27.25 9.84 4.73
CA ASN A 91 -28.29 8.89 4.32
C ASN A 91 -29.12 9.35 3.11
N LYS A 92 -28.99 10.59 2.69
CA LYS A 92 -29.80 11.20 1.62
C LYS A 92 -29.11 11.24 0.25
N LYS A 93 -27.81 10.92 0.12
CA LYS A 93 -27.04 11.23 -1.09
C LYS A 93 -26.19 10.10 -1.65
N ASN A 94 -26.37 8.86 -1.23
CA ASN A 94 -25.52 7.74 -1.65
C ASN A 94 -24.00 8.03 -1.57
N SER A 95 -23.63 8.97 -0.69
CA SER A 95 -22.24 9.35 -0.45
C SER A 95 -21.60 8.40 0.55
N SER A 96 -20.36 8.01 0.29
CA SER A 96 -19.67 7.08 1.16
C SER A 96 -18.21 7.47 1.38
N TYR A 97 -17.69 7.05 2.51
CA TYR A 97 -16.28 7.09 2.83
C TYR A 97 -15.75 5.68 3.02
N LEU A 98 -14.49 5.51 2.70
CA LEU A 98 -13.68 4.34 2.96
C LEU A 98 -12.34 4.81 3.50
N PHE A 99 -11.93 4.30 4.64
CA PHE A 99 -10.70 4.66 5.31
C PHE A 99 -10.02 3.41 5.83
N ASN A 100 -8.71 3.34 5.69
CA ASN A 100 -7.91 2.24 6.18
C ASN A 100 -6.59 2.75 6.74
N TYR A 101 -6.18 2.20 7.88
CA TYR A 101 -4.89 2.43 8.50
C TYR A 101 -4.25 1.09 8.88
N ARG A 102 -2.97 0.94 8.55
CA ARG A 102 -2.16 -0.22 8.96
C ARG A 102 -0.95 0.21 9.74
N TYR A 103 -0.60 -0.60 10.74
CA TYR A 103 0.59 -0.45 11.56
C TYR A 103 1.35 -1.77 11.64
N SER A 104 2.65 -1.74 11.36
CA SER A 104 3.52 -2.91 11.38
C SER A 104 3.73 -3.46 12.79
N THR A 105 3.57 -4.77 12.93
CA THR A 105 3.93 -5.51 14.16
C THR A 105 5.32 -6.14 14.10
N LEU A 106 6.04 -6.02 12.98
CA LEU A 106 7.35 -6.66 12.77
C LEU A 106 8.39 -6.27 13.83
N GLY A 107 8.41 -5.00 14.23
CA GLY A 107 9.30 -4.54 15.31
C GLY A 107 8.96 -5.14 16.67
N ILE A 108 7.71 -5.40 16.96
CA ILE A 108 7.25 -6.06 18.20
C ILE A 108 7.66 -7.52 18.18
N LEU A 109 7.40 -8.22 17.07
CA LEU A 109 7.77 -9.62 16.87
C LEU A 109 9.28 -9.83 17.00
N ASN A 110 10.10 -8.93 16.43
CA ASN A 110 11.55 -8.98 16.59
C ASN A 110 11.99 -8.88 18.05
N LYS A 111 11.35 -8.03 18.86
CA LYS A 111 11.62 -7.90 20.30
C LYS A 111 11.22 -9.17 21.08
N MET A 112 10.24 -9.91 20.59
CA MET A 112 9.80 -11.20 21.14
C MET A 112 10.65 -12.38 20.63
N GLY A 113 11.67 -12.14 19.81
CA GLY A 113 12.55 -13.17 19.26
C GLY A 113 12.00 -13.86 17.98
N VAL A 114 10.91 -13.36 17.42
CA VAL A 114 10.33 -13.86 16.16
C VAL A 114 10.82 -13.02 14.98
N TYR A 115 11.77 -13.55 14.22
CA TYR A 115 12.43 -12.84 13.12
C TYR A 115 11.86 -13.29 11.78
N LEU A 116 10.91 -12.55 11.22
CA LEU A 116 10.29 -12.88 9.92
C LEU A 116 11.15 -12.44 8.72
N VAL A 117 11.98 -11.43 8.89
CA VAL A 117 12.80 -10.85 7.81
C VAL A 117 14.30 -11.14 8.02
N GLY A 118 14.70 -11.58 9.21
CA GLY A 118 16.07 -11.86 9.59
C GLY A 118 16.45 -11.26 10.95
N LYS A 119 17.37 -11.90 11.67
CA LYS A 119 17.77 -11.50 13.02
C LYS A 119 18.32 -10.07 13.11
N ASN A 120 19.00 -9.61 12.06
CA ASN A 120 19.70 -8.34 12.02
C ASN A 120 18.93 -7.26 11.24
N VAL A 121 17.66 -7.50 10.92
CA VAL A 121 16.81 -6.57 10.15
C VAL A 121 15.57 -6.25 10.96
N SER A 122 15.35 -4.97 11.21
CA SER A 122 14.13 -4.47 11.84
C SER A 122 13.39 -3.58 10.84
N ASN A 123 12.24 -4.03 10.41
CA ASN A 123 11.38 -3.32 9.48
C ASN A 123 10.14 -2.82 10.22
N THR A 124 9.86 -1.54 10.10
CA THR A 124 8.62 -0.96 10.59
C THR A 124 7.97 -0.14 9.49
N TYR A 125 6.65 -0.18 9.40
CA TYR A 125 5.90 0.63 8.46
C TYR A 125 4.53 0.98 9.03
N GLN A 126 3.97 2.03 8.50
CA GLN A 126 2.58 2.41 8.68
C GLN A 126 2.07 3.06 7.41
N ASP A 127 0.82 2.84 7.11
CA ASP A 127 0.18 3.43 5.95
C ASP A 127 -1.29 3.78 6.19
N ILE A 128 -1.74 4.70 5.37
CA ILE A 128 -3.10 5.20 5.34
C ILE A 128 -3.60 5.20 3.91
N ASN A 129 -4.83 4.76 3.72
CA ASN A 129 -5.52 4.83 2.45
C ASN A 129 -6.96 5.32 2.69
N PHE A 130 -7.47 6.14 1.80
CA PHE A 130 -8.87 6.58 1.89
C PHE A 130 -9.47 6.83 0.51
N ASN A 131 -10.78 6.68 0.42
CA ASN A 131 -11.57 7.02 -0.75
C ASN A 131 -12.93 7.59 -0.30
N PHE A 132 -13.24 8.81 -0.73
CA PHE A 132 -14.50 9.50 -0.46
C PHE A 132 -15.25 9.67 -1.77
N SER A 133 -16.48 9.16 -1.82
CA SER A 133 -17.35 9.24 -2.99
C SER A 133 -18.58 10.09 -2.67
N ILE A 134 -18.73 11.20 -3.36
CA ILE A 134 -19.78 12.19 -3.10
C ILE A 134 -20.56 12.45 -4.40
N PRO A 135 -21.66 11.73 -4.65
CA PRO A 135 -22.54 11.99 -5.78
C PRO A 135 -23.20 13.36 -5.66
N THR A 136 -23.24 14.09 -6.76
CA THR A 136 -23.90 15.39 -6.88
C THR A 136 -25.06 15.29 -7.85
N ALA A 137 -26.06 16.14 -7.65
CA ALA A 137 -27.28 16.09 -8.48
C ALA A 137 -27.07 16.50 -9.93
N LYS A 138 -26.04 17.32 -10.25
CA LYS A 138 -25.83 17.89 -11.58
C LYS A 138 -24.41 17.73 -12.15
N ALA A 139 -23.42 17.56 -11.28
CA ALA A 139 -21.99 17.58 -11.67
C ALA A 139 -21.33 16.17 -11.65
N GLY A 140 -22.13 15.09 -11.53
CA GLY A 140 -21.62 13.74 -11.47
C GLY A 140 -21.13 13.35 -10.05
N ILE A 141 -20.10 12.53 -9.96
CA ILE A 141 -19.57 12.03 -8.71
C ILE A 141 -18.21 12.70 -8.43
N PHE A 142 -18.12 13.37 -7.30
CA PHE A 142 -16.84 13.85 -6.78
C PHE A 142 -16.17 12.72 -6.00
N THR A 143 -14.94 12.38 -6.41
CA THR A 143 -14.11 11.41 -5.70
C THR A 143 -12.87 12.11 -5.14
N VAL A 144 -12.62 11.92 -3.84
CA VAL A 144 -11.39 12.37 -3.18
C VAL A 144 -10.72 11.14 -2.61
N PHE A 145 -9.53 10.84 -3.06
CA PHE A 145 -8.77 9.67 -2.62
C PHE A 145 -7.33 10.04 -2.28
N GLY A 146 -6.70 9.18 -1.50
CA GLY A 146 -5.31 9.35 -1.17
C GLY A 146 -4.71 8.11 -0.52
N LEU A 147 -3.41 8.06 -0.62
CA LEU A 147 -2.59 7.06 0.04
C LEU A 147 -1.32 7.71 0.58
N GLY A 148 -0.80 7.17 1.65
CA GLY A 148 0.47 7.59 2.23
C GLY A 148 1.07 6.48 3.07
N GLY A 149 2.39 6.44 3.13
CA GLY A 149 3.08 5.44 3.94
C GLY A 149 4.44 5.94 4.41
N ILE A 150 4.81 5.51 5.60
CA ILE A 150 6.13 5.74 6.18
C ILE A 150 6.72 4.38 6.51
N SER A 151 7.98 4.17 6.14
CA SER A 151 8.69 2.93 6.46
C SER A 151 10.11 3.21 6.93
N LYS A 152 10.59 2.38 7.85
CA LYS A 152 11.93 2.42 8.37
C LYS A 152 12.52 1.01 8.37
N GLU A 153 13.69 0.86 7.74
CA GLU A 153 14.48 -0.36 7.77
C GLU A 153 15.77 -0.08 8.54
N GLU A 154 16.02 -0.84 9.58
CA GLU A 154 17.26 -0.82 10.35
C GLU A 154 17.97 -2.16 10.19
N ARG A 155 19.24 -2.12 9.80
CA ARG A 155 20.10 -3.30 9.67
C ARG A 155 21.27 -3.19 10.62
N VAL A 156 21.47 -4.19 11.46
CA VAL A 156 22.67 -4.34 12.25
C VAL A 156 23.69 -5.09 11.40
N ILE A 157 24.74 -4.39 10.98
CA ILE A 157 25.86 -5.02 10.26
C ILE A 157 26.78 -5.62 11.31
N GLU A 158 26.75 -6.94 11.48
CA GLU A 158 27.80 -7.64 12.23
C GLU A 158 29.11 -7.49 11.43
N LYS A 159 30.12 -6.87 12.07
CA LYS A 159 31.49 -6.88 11.52
C LYS A 159 31.98 -8.33 11.54
N ASP A 160 32.00 -8.96 10.39
CA ASP A 160 32.68 -10.24 10.24
C ASP A 160 34.19 -10.00 10.35
N THR A 161 34.71 -10.18 11.56
CA THR A 161 36.16 -10.08 11.85
C THR A 161 36.94 -11.30 11.41
N SER A 162 36.29 -12.32 10.86
CA SER A 162 36.94 -13.56 10.42
C SER A 162 37.89 -13.33 9.26
N LEU A 163 37.60 -12.37 8.39
CA LEU A 163 38.45 -12.01 7.24
C LEU A 163 39.78 -11.34 7.63
N TRP A 164 39.92 -10.82 8.85
CA TRP A 164 41.15 -10.19 9.31
C TRP A 164 42.20 -11.19 9.80
N LYS A 165 41.83 -12.45 10.07
CA LYS A 165 42.73 -13.50 10.50
C LYS A 165 43.62 -14.11 9.39
N PHE A 166 43.33 -13.80 8.15
CA PHE A 166 44.09 -14.32 7.00
C PHE A 166 45.11 -13.33 6.38
N ARG A 167 45.36 -12.21 7.06
CA ARG A 167 46.20 -11.11 6.52
C ARG A 167 47.44 -10.79 7.38
N ASN A 168 47.78 -11.64 8.35
CA ASN A 168 49.04 -11.51 9.13
C ASN A 168 49.82 -12.81 9.00
#